data_6cc4fd27b83f4e2fed3bfab0974103a7
#
_entry.id   6cc4fd27b83f4e2fed3bfab0974103a7
#
_cell.length_a   1.000
_cell.length_b   1.000
_cell.length_c   1.000
_cell.angle_alpha   90.00
_cell.angle_beta   90.00
_cell.angle_gamma   90.00
#
_symmetry.space_group_name_H-M   'P 1'
#
loop_
_entity.id
_entity.type
_entity.pdbx_description
1 polymer ?
#
loop_
_entity_poly.entity_id
_entity_poly.type
_entity_poly.pdbx_seq_one_letter_code
_entity_poly.pdbx_strand_id
1 'polypeptide(L)'
;PAARGHVLAADLKALGVTDYGEASPARGKRIEVYFRGKFLTLARFPNEGWLTIADVPQTGPKRLNEGLDRDTSAVPRGRHYGRFAYEGDGPAKWAASDDIWVHGYWVWDWADEYLKAARIDTAAREVHPAEPHHGYGYAKGQRFYFLNILEELDTPGEWYVARATGI
;
A
#
# COMPACT_ATOMS: atom_id res chain seq x y z
N PRO A 1 -9.29 -10.34 -15.16
CA PRO A 1 -7.84 -10.22 -14.93
C PRO A 1 -7.07 -10.99 -15.98
N ALA A 2 -5.87 -10.54 -16.37
CA ALA A 2 -5.02 -11.20 -17.35
C ALA A 2 -4.66 -12.65 -16.92
N ALA A 3 -4.68 -12.91 -15.63
CA ALA A 3 -4.38 -14.23 -15.03
C ALA A 3 -5.55 -15.21 -15.02
N ARG A 4 -6.70 -14.88 -15.61
CA ARG A 4 -7.87 -15.77 -15.62
C ARG A 4 -7.55 -17.11 -16.31
N GLY A 5 -7.71 -18.20 -15.55
CA GLY A 5 -7.35 -19.56 -15.99
C GLY A 5 -5.97 -20.03 -15.52
N HIS A 6 -5.17 -19.15 -14.89
CA HIS A 6 -3.85 -19.49 -14.34
C HIS A 6 -3.75 -19.26 -12.81
N VAL A 7 -4.77 -18.66 -12.20
CA VAL A 7 -4.83 -18.44 -10.76
C VAL A 7 -5.46 -19.62 -10.06
N LEU A 8 -4.80 -20.12 -9.03
CA LEU A 8 -5.38 -21.07 -8.09
C LEU A 8 -6.12 -20.28 -7.00
N ALA A 9 -7.30 -20.73 -6.62
CA ALA A 9 -8.06 -20.13 -5.54
C ALA A 9 -8.32 -21.17 -4.44
N ALA A 10 -8.33 -20.71 -3.19
CA ALA A 10 -8.69 -21.51 -2.03
C ALA A 10 -9.71 -20.76 -1.17
N ASP A 11 -10.73 -21.45 -0.71
CA ASP A 11 -11.67 -20.94 0.29
C ASP A 11 -11.06 -21.19 1.68
N LEU A 12 -10.43 -20.18 2.23
CA LEU A 12 -9.76 -20.25 3.53
C LEU A 12 -10.77 -20.52 4.66
N LYS A 13 -11.99 -19.98 4.54
CA LYS A 13 -13.06 -20.19 5.52
C LYS A 13 -13.48 -21.64 5.55
N ALA A 14 -13.64 -22.28 4.39
CA ALA A 14 -13.95 -23.71 4.30
C ALA A 14 -12.81 -24.60 4.85
N LEU A 15 -11.58 -24.09 4.84
CA LEU A 15 -10.40 -24.73 5.43
C LEU A 15 -10.24 -24.45 6.94
N GLY A 16 -11.19 -23.75 7.57
CA GLY A 16 -11.16 -23.43 8.99
C GLY A 16 -10.28 -22.24 9.38
N VAL A 17 -9.74 -21.50 8.41
CA VAL A 17 -8.99 -20.28 8.66
C VAL A 17 -9.98 -19.13 8.85
N THR A 18 -9.94 -18.47 10.02
CA THR A 18 -10.87 -17.39 10.39
C THR A 18 -10.21 -16.04 10.54
N ASP A 19 -8.89 -15.99 10.61
CA ASP A 19 -8.10 -14.75 10.64
C ASP A 19 -7.24 -14.68 9.37
N TYR A 20 -7.52 -13.70 8.54
CA TYR A 20 -6.83 -13.49 7.27
C TYR A 20 -5.72 -12.43 7.39
N GLY A 21 -5.36 -12.06 8.59
CA GLY A 21 -4.29 -11.12 8.89
C GLY A 21 -4.43 -9.75 8.23
N GLU A 22 -3.33 -9.04 8.16
CA GLU A 22 -3.22 -7.73 7.51
C GLU A 22 -2.07 -7.73 6.49
N ALA A 23 -2.05 -6.78 5.57
CA ALA A 23 -0.91 -6.62 4.66
C ALA A 23 0.31 -6.02 5.38
N SER A 24 0.09 -5.29 6.47
CA SER A 24 1.15 -4.71 7.28
C SER A 24 1.88 -5.76 8.13
N PRO A 25 3.22 -5.79 8.15
CA PRO A 25 3.99 -6.60 9.09
C PRO A 25 3.92 -6.06 10.52
N ALA A 26 3.47 -4.83 10.71
CA ALA A 26 3.34 -4.24 12.03
C ALA A 26 2.38 -5.06 12.89
N ARG A 27 2.73 -5.22 14.16
CA ARG A 27 1.91 -5.91 15.17
C ARG A 27 1.76 -7.43 14.99
N GLY A 28 2.62 -8.07 14.19
CA GLY A 28 2.61 -9.52 14.04
C GLY A 28 1.36 -10.11 13.38
N LYS A 29 0.59 -9.31 12.67
CA LYS A 29 -0.64 -9.72 12.00
C LYS A 29 -0.48 -9.99 10.51
N ARG A 30 0.74 -9.88 10.00
CA ARG A 30 0.99 -10.15 8.59
C ARG A 30 0.75 -11.63 8.30
N ILE A 31 -0.06 -11.89 7.27
CA ILE A 31 -0.16 -13.21 6.68
C ILE A 31 0.97 -13.40 5.67
N GLU A 32 1.58 -14.56 5.69
CA GLU A 32 2.57 -15.00 4.72
C GLU A 32 2.09 -16.27 4.05
N VAL A 33 2.29 -16.35 2.76
CA VAL A 33 1.86 -17.51 1.97
C VAL A 33 3.07 -18.20 1.37
N TYR A 34 3.10 -19.53 1.55
CA TYR A 34 4.11 -20.39 0.97
C TYR A 34 3.42 -21.44 0.09
N PHE A 35 3.95 -21.65 -1.08
CA PHE A 35 3.49 -22.70 -1.98
C PHE A 35 4.68 -23.58 -2.39
N ARG A 36 4.57 -24.89 -2.09
CA ARG A 36 5.65 -25.87 -2.34
C ARG A 36 7.01 -25.42 -1.77
N GLY A 37 7.00 -24.85 -0.57
CA GLY A 37 8.20 -24.37 0.11
C GLY A 37 8.77 -23.06 -0.40
N LYS A 38 8.13 -22.38 -1.36
CA LYS A 38 8.52 -21.07 -1.86
C LYS A 38 7.64 -20.00 -1.24
N PHE A 39 8.26 -18.95 -0.75
CA PHE A 39 7.56 -17.74 -0.31
C PHE A 39 6.91 -17.05 -1.49
N LEU A 40 5.67 -16.66 -1.35
CA LEU A 40 4.92 -15.92 -2.36
C LEU A 40 4.86 -14.43 -2.00
N THR A 41 4.88 -13.59 -3.01
CA THR A 41 4.77 -12.14 -2.88
C THR A 41 3.32 -11.70 -2.91
N LEU A 42 2.91 -10.82 -2.01
CA LEU A 42 1.58 -10.21 -2.08
C LEU A 42 1.49 -9.36 -3.36
N ALA A 43 0.45 -9.60 -4.16
CA ALA A 43 0.24 -8.91 -5.45
C ALA A 43 0.40 -7.40 -5.28
N ARG A 44 1.28 -6.80 -6.08
CA ARG A 44 1.72 -5.42 -5.92
C ARG A 44 1.80 -4.67 -7.24
N PHE A 45 1.76 -3.35 -7.14
CA PHE A 45 2.00 -2.47 -8.27
C PHE A 45 2.97 -1.33 -7.90
N PRO A 46 4.05 -1.13 -8.69
CA PRO A 46 4.50 -1.96 -9.81
C PRO A 46 5.07 -3.31 -9.32
N ASN A 47 5.15 -4.31 -10.20
CA ASN A 47 5.71 -5.64 -9.85
C ASN A 47 7.16 -5.55 -9.38
N GLU A 48 7.91 -4.61 -9.94
CA GLU A 48 9.28 -4.32 -9.54
C GLU A 48 9.49 -2.82 -9.34
N GLY A 49 10.47 -2.46 -8.50
CA GLY A 49 10.81 -1.07 -8.25
C GLY A 49 9.76 -0.33 -7.42
N TRP A 50 9.64 0.95 -7.64
CA TRP A 50 8.86 1.89 -6.84
C TRP A 50 8.18 2.93 -7.71
N LEU A 51 7.04 3.41 -7.26
CA LEU A 51 6.46 4.68 -7.67
C LEU A 51 7.05 5.81 -6.80
N THR A 52 6.86 7.04 -7.23
CA THR A 52 7.21 8.24 -6.47
C THR A 52 5.98 9.05 -6.14
N ILE A 53 5.98 9.67 -4.97
CA ILE A 53 4.96 10.66 -4.58
C ILE A 53 5.12 11.87 -5.51
N ALA A 54 4.13 12.09 -6.37
CA ALA A 54 4.15 13.17 -7.35
C ALA A 54 3.94 14.54 -6.70
N ASP A 55 3.06 14.59 -5.71
CA ASP A 55 2.77 15.80 -4.94
C ASP A 55 2.10 15.47 -3.61
N VAL A 56 2.09 16.43 -2.70
CA VAL A 56 1.41 16.34 -1.40
C VAL A 56 0.49 17.56 -1.25
N PRO A 57 -0.73 17.49 -1.78
CA PRO A 57 -1.59 18.66 -1.95
C PRO A 57 -2.23 19.16 -0.67
N GLN A 58 -2.38 18.30 0.35
CA GLN A 58 -3.01 18.68 1.60
C GLN A 58 -1.99 19.10 2.64
N THR A 59 -2.14 20.33 3.13
CA THR A 59 -1.40 20.83 4.28
C THR A 59 -2.27 20.65 5.52
N GLY A 60 -1.81 19.80 6.43
CA GLY A 60 -2.44 19.61 7.73
C GLY A 60 -1.76 20.41 8.85
N PRO A 61 -2.31 20.38 10.05
CA PRO A 61 -1.63 20.90 11.23
C PRO A 61 -0.34 20.10 11.43
N LYS A 62 0.75 20.80 11.73
CA LYS A 62 2.01 20.15 12.06
C LYS A 62 1.87 19.31 13.33
N ARG A 63 2.44 18.12 13.31
CA ARG A 63 2.56 17.26 14.49
C ARG A 63 4.01 17.20 14.96
N LEU A 64 4.20 16.85 16.21
CA LEU A 64 5.50 16.88 16.91
C LEU A 64 6.59 16.04 16.22
N ASN A 65 6.21 15.00 15.49
CA ASN A 65 7.14 14.05 14.87
C ASN A 65 7.35 14.28 13.38
N GLU A 66 6.88 15.38 12.82
CA GLU A 66 7.00 15.63 11.38
C GLU A 66 8.43 15.94 10.93
N GLY A 67 9.41 15.89 11.79
CA GLY A 67 10.79 16.21 11.48
C GLY A 67 10.99 17.67 11.06
N LEU A 68 9.97 18.49 11.20
CA LEU A 68 9.79 19.74 10.48
C LEU A 68 10.12 20.98 11.27
N ASP A 69 9.97 20.88 12.58
CA ASP A 69 10.10 22.06 13.42
C ASP A 69 11.55 22.36 13.77
N ARG A 70 12.45 21.43 13.41
CA ARG A 70 13.87 21.54 13.75
C ARG A 70 14.76 21.96 12.60
N ASP A 71 14.22 21.95 11.38
CA ASP A 71 15.09 22.16 10.24
C ASP A 71 14.58 23.28 9.35
N THR A 72 15.41 24.28 9.24
CA THR A 72 15.27 25.38 8.29
C THR A 72 15.95 25.08 6.96
N SER A 73 16.58 23.92 6.84
CA SER A 73 17.38 23.53 5.69
C SER A 73 16.55 22.89 4.57
N ALA A 74 17.21 22.52 3.50
CA ALA A 74 16.65 21.98 2.29
C ALA A 74 16.11 20.53 2.38
N VAL A 75 15.96 19.96 3.57
CA VAL A 75 15.46 18.60 3.72
C VAL A 75 13.99 18.53 3.32
N PRO A 76 13.59 17.55 2.47
CA PRO A 76 12.20 17.35 2.12
C PRO A 76 11.35 17.18 3.37
N ARG A 77 10.29 17.96 3.48
CA ARG A 77 9.45 17.97 4.66
C ARG A 77 8.13 17.29 4.36
N GLY A 78 7.83 16.22 5.09
CA GLY A 78 6.51 15.66 5.14
C GLY A 78 5.61 16.60 5.93
N ARG A 79 4.80 17.41 5.29
CA ARG A 79 3.95 18.38 5.99
C ARG A 79 2.49 18.06 5.94
N HIS A 80 2.16 17.03 5.21
CA HIS A 80 0.80 16.90 4.73
C HIS A 80 0.26 15.56 5.17
N TYR A 81 -0.88 15.62 5.79
CA TYR A 81 -1.64 14.45 6.18
C TYR A 81 -2.85 14.26 5.28
N GLY A 82 -3.34 13.06 5.25
CA GLY A 82 -4.59 12.74 4.60
C GLY A 82 -4.48 12.31 3.16
N ARG A 83 -3.53 12.78 2.37
CA ARG A 83 -3.39 12.35 0.97
C ARG A 83 -2.06 12.72 0.33
N PHE A 84 -1.70 11.95 -0.70
CA PHE A 84 -0.60 12.25 -1.61
C PHE A 84 -0.98 11.86 -3.04
N ALA A 85 -0.37 12.52 -4.02
CA ALA A 85 -0.61 12.28 -5.43
C ALA A 85 0.38 11.27 -6.01
N TYR A 86 -0.06 10.54 -7.04
CA TYR A 86 0.74 9.60 -7.81
C TYR A 86 0.65 9.90 -9.32
N GLU A 87 1.55 9.33 -10.11
CA GLU A 87 1.55 9.43 -11.57
C GLU A 87 1.04 8.13 -12.20
N GLY A 88 0.52 8.25 -13.43
CA GLY A 88 0.02 7.11 -14.20
C GLY A 88 -1.45 6.76 -13.92
N ASP A 89 -1.94 5.76 -14.64
CA ASP A 89 -3.35 5.35 -14.65
C ASP A 89 -3.58 3.91 -14.11
N GLY A 90 -2.54 3.29 -13.51
CA GLY A 90 -2.64 1.94 -12.95
C GLY A 90 -3.87 1.77 -12.05
N PRO A 91 -4.03 2.59 -11.01
CA PRO A 91 -5.15 2.48 -10.06
C PRO A 91 -6.55 2.60 -10.67
N ALA A 92 -6.69 3.22 -11.84
CA ALA A 92 -7.99 3.32 -12.52
C ALA A 92 -8.55 1.96 -12.99
N LYS A 93 -7.71 0.92 -13.00
CA LYS A 93 -8.08 -0.44 -13.41
C LYS A 93 -8.54 -1.33 -12.24
N TRP A 94 -8.39 -0.90 -11.00
CA TRP A 94 -8.60 -1.71 -9.80
C TRP A 94 -10.03 -1.58 -9.27
N ALA A 95 -10.98 -2.12 -10.02
CA ALA A 95 -12.40 -2.03 -9.67
C ALA A 95 -12.86 -3.08 -8.65
N ALA A 96 -12.14 -4.19 -8.54
CA ALA A 96 -12.49 -5.32 -7.65
C ALA A 96 -11.70 -5.34 -6.34
N SER A 97 -10.70 -4.47 -6.19
CA SER A 97 -9.84 -4.43 -5.02
C SER A 97 -10.36 -3.41 -4.00
N ASP A 98 -10.75 -3.86 -2.82
CA ASP A 98 -11.35 -3.06 -1.74
C ASP A 98 -10.47 -2.95 -0.48
N ASP A 99 -9.41 -3.74 -0.40
CA ASP A 99 -8.48 -3.75 0.73
C ASP A 99 -7.06 -3.45 0.28
N ILE A 100 -6.89 -2.31 -0.40
CA ILE A 100 -5.61 -1.87 -0.95
C ILE A 100 -4.76 -1.26 0.16
N TRP A 101 -3.48 -1.60 0.14
CA TRP A 101 -2.46 -1.05 1.02
C TRP A 101 -1.37 -0.36 0.22
N VAL A 102 -0.64 0.51 0.88
CA VAL A 102 0.57 1.14 0.35
C VAL A 102 1.71 0.94 1.31
N HIS A 103 2.88 0.64 0.79
CA HIS A 103 4.13 0.63 1.54
C HIS A 103 5.06 1.67 0.98
N GLY A 104 5.66 2.47 1.83
CA GLY A 104 6.55 3.53 1.38
C GLY A 104 7.48 4.06 2.45
N TYR A 105 8.47 4.81 1.98
CA TYR A 105 9.35 5.63 2.79
C TYR A 105 8.83 7.06 2.71
N TRP A 106 7.96 7.43 3.64
CA TRP A 106 7.08 8.58 3.48
C TRP A 106 7.78 9.94 3.53
N VAL A 107 8.89 10.03 4.30
CA VAL A 107 9.72 11.23 4.38
C VAL A 107 11.20 10.86 4.42
N TRP A 108 11.57 9.87 5.24
CA TRP A 108 12.94 9.47 5.51
C TRP A 108 13.21 8.08 4.99
N ASP A 109 14.38 7.84 4.41
CA ASP A 109 14.77 6.55 3.84
C ASP A 109 15.03 5.43 4.86
N TRP A 110 14.89 5.73 6.13
CA TRP A 110 14.99 4.78 7.24
C TRP A 110 13.63 4.52 7.93
N ALA A 111 12.60 5.27 7.59
CA ALA A 111 11.29 5.20 8.22
C ALA A 111 10.23 4.79 7.18
N ASP A 112 10.06 3.50 7.01
CA ASP A 112 9.02 2.93 6.17
C ASP A 112 7.82 2.50 7.00
N GLU A 113 6.66 2.50 6.37
CA GLU A 113 5.43 2.01 6.98
C GLU A 113 4.45 1.50 5.92
N TYR A 114 3.65 0.51 6.33
CA TYR A 114 2.51 0.01 5.58
C TYR A 114 1.25 0.73 6.05
N LEU A 115 0.54 1.37 5.14
CA LEU A 115 -0.69 2.10 5.41
C LEU A 115 -1.83 1.53 4.57
N LYS A 116 -2.99 1.36 5.18
CA LYS A 116 -4.19 1.02 4.43
C LYS A 116 -4.65 2.24 3.64
N ALA A 117 -5.00 2.08 2.37
CA ALA A 117 -5.66 3.11 1.60
C ALA A 117 -7.15 3.15 2.01
N ALA A 118 -7.58 4.24 2.62
CA ALA A 118 -8.99 4.46 2.90
C ALA A 118 -9.77 4.76 1.61
N ARG A 119 -9.12 5.44 0.65
CA ARG A 119 -9.67 5.76 -0.66
C ARG A 119 -8.54 6.02 -1.66
N ILE A 120 -8.78 5.64 -2.89
CA ILE A 120 -7.97 6.06 -4.04
C ILE A 120 -8.89 6.89 -4.96
N ASP A 121 -8.51 8.13 -5.18
CA ASP A 121 -9.19 9.01 -6.13
C ASP A 121 -8.48 8.93 -7.48
N THR A 122 -9.03 8.14 -8.38
CA THR A 122 -8.42 7.90 -9.68
C THR A 122 -8.52 9.09 -10.62
N ALA A 123 -9.51 9.95 -10.42
CA ALA A 123 -9.67 11.18 -11.22
C ALA A 123 -8.63 12.24 -10.82
N ALA A 124 -8.43 12.41 -9.52
CA ALA A 124 -7.41 13.31 -8.99
C ALA A 124 -6.01 12.67 -8.94
N ARG A 125 -5.92 11.35 -9.12
CA ARG A 125 -4.71 10.54 -8.92
C ARG A 125 -4.14 10.69 -7.51
N GLU A 126 -4.99 10.58 -6.51
CA GLU A 126 -4.63 10.74 -5.11
C GLU A 126 -4.88 9.46 -4.31
N VAL A 127 -3.98 9.18 -3.39
CA VAL A 127 -4.15 8.17 -2.34
C VAL A 127 -4.50 8.88 -1.04
N HIS A 128 -5.55 8.42 -0.39
CA HIS A 128 -5.97 8.85 0.94
C HIS A 128 -5.73 7.71 1.92
N PRO A 129 -4.61 7.68 2.63
CA PRO A 129 -4.35 6.67 3.65
C PRO A 129 -5.36 6.75 4.78
N ALA A 130 -5.67 5.61 5.40
CA ALA A 130 -6.46 5.55 6.61
C ALA A 130 -5.67 6.10 7.80
N GLU A 131 -6.40 6.59 8.81
CA GLU A 131 -5.78 6.95 10.09
C GLU A 131 -5.39 5.68 10.90
N PRO A 132 -4.33 5.74 11.71
CA PRO A 132 -3.44 6.88 11.90
C PRO A 132 -2.50 7.07 10.72
N HIS A 133 -2.27 8.31 10.32
CA HIS A 133 -1.29 8.65 9.31
C HIS A 133 0.14 8.46 9.82
N HIS A 134 1.08 8.33 8.87
CA HIS A 134 2.51 8.26 9.22
C HIS A 134 2.95 9.47 10.05
N GLY A 135 3.72 9.23 11.12
CA GLY A 135 4.09 10.25 12.08
C GLY A 135 4.90 11.41 11.52
N TYR A 136 5.61 11.20 10.41
CA TYR A 136 6.37 12.24 9.72
C TYR A 136 5.61 12.90 8.57
N GLY A 137 4.41 12.45 8.25
CA GLY A 137 3.66 12.90 7.07
C GLY A 137 4.18 12.29 5.77
N TYR A 138 4.00 12.99 4.67
CA TYR A 138 4.40 12.57 3.32
C TYR A 138 5.28 13.63 2.66
N ALA A 139 6.21 13.23 1.80
CA ALA A 139 7.07 14.14 1.07
C ALA A 139 7.09 13.81 -0.44
N LYS A 140 7.00 14.83 -1.26
CA LYS A 140 7.15 14.73 -2.71
C LYS A 140 8.49 14.10 -3.08
N GLY A 141 8.49 13.21 -4.06
CA GLY A 141 9.66 12.48 -4.52
C GLY A 141 10.02 11.23 -3.73
N GLN A 142 9.37 11.00 -2.59
CA GLN A 142 9.54 9.77 -1.83
C GLN A 142 8.87 8.59 -2.52
N ARG A 143 9.36 7.37 -2.24
CA ARG A 143 9.01 6.16 -2.96
C ARG A 143 7.99 5.31 -2.22
N PHE A 144 7.10 4.70 -2.98
CA PHE A 144 6.09 3.77 -2.45
C PHE A 144 5.66 2.75 -3.51
N TYR A 145 4.89 1.75 -3.12
CA TYR A 145 4.15 0.86 -4.00
C TYR A 145 2.82 0.44 -3.38
N PHE A 146 1.92 0.00 -4.22
CA PHE A 146 0.63 -0.54 -3.79
C PHE A 146 0.68 -2.04 -3.56
N LEU A 147 -0.20 -2.57 -2.71
CA LEU A 147 -0.27 -3.97 -2.31
C LEU A 147 -1.70 -4.47 -2.21
N ASN A 148 -1.86 -5.78 -2.30
CA ASN A 148 -3.12 -6.51 -2.18
C ASN A 148 -4.13 -6.06 -3.24
N ILE A 149 -3.73 -6.16 -4.49
CA ILE A 149 -4.52 -5.74 -5.65
C ILE A 149 -4.80 -6.98 -6.50
N LEU A 150 -6.09 -7.35 -6.61
CA LEU A 150 -6.50 -8.52 -7.38
C LEU A 150 -6.16 -8.40 -8.87
N GLU A 151 -6.32 -7.19 -9.42
CA GLU A 151 -6.04 -6.91 -10.82
C GLU A 151 -4.55 -6.98 -11.17
N GLU A 152 -3.69 -6.84 -10.20
CA GLU A 152 -2.23 -6.95 -10.33
C GLU A 152 -1.70 -8.35 -9.92
N LEU A 153 -2.58 -9.34 -9.80
CA LEU A 153 -2.19 -10.75 -9.65
C LEU A 153 -1.83 -11.30 -11.03
N ASP A 154 -0.71 -10.88 -11.57
CA ASP A 154 -0.31 -11.10 -12.96
C ASP A 154 1.09 -11.71 -13.14
N THR A 155 1.84 -11.85 -12.06
CA THR A 155 3.18 -12.41 -12.05
C THR A 155 3.21 -13.75 -11.30
N PRO A 156 3.86 -14.80 -11.85
CA PRO A 156 3.98 -16.08 -11.16
C PRO A 156 4.64 -15.95 -9.80
N GLY A 157 3.99 -16.48 -8.77
CA GLY A 157 4.47 -16.41 -7.39
C GLY A 157 3.84 -15.27 -6.58
N GLU A 158 2.89 -14.59 -7.15
CA GLU A 158 2.07 -13.63 -6.41
C GLU A 158 0.84 -14.29 -5.78
N TRP A 159 0.32 -13.65 -4.75
CA TRP A 159 -0.92 -14.02 -4.09
C TRP A 159 -1.73 -12.78 -3.71
N TYR A 160 -3.03 -12.98 -3.55
CA TYR A 160 -4.01 -11.99 -3.11
C TYR A 160 -4.97 -12.65 -2.11
N VAL A 161 -5.52 -11.88 -1.19
CA VAL A 161 -6.60 -12.34 -0.33
C VAL A 161 -7.72 -11.31 -0.25
N ALA A 162 -8.93 -11.74 -0.59
CA ALA A 162 -10.16 -10.99 -0.32
C ALA A 162 -10.55 -11.21 1.14
N ARG A 163 -10.14 -10.32 2.04
CA ARG A 163 -10.36 -10.47 3.49
C ARG A 163 -11.83 -10.48 3.89
N ALA A 164 -12.68 -9.86 3.10
CA ALA A 164 -14.12 -9.91 3.34
C ALA A 164 -14.74 -11.32 3.17
N THR A 165 -14.17 -12.13 2.29
CA THR A 165 -14.71 -13.45 1.93
C THR A 165 -13.81 -14.61 2.37
N GLY A 166 -12.53 -14.38 2.52
CA GLY A 166 -11.53 -15.41 2.81
C GLY A 166 -11.07 -16.20 1.57
N ILE A 167 -11.12 -15.60 0.40
CA ILE A 167 -10.64 -16.19 -0.86
C ILE A 167 -9.39 -15.48 -1.34
#